data_d86a1562b1ec9e7663029fdefb90c258
#
_entry.id   d86a1562b1ec9e7663029fdefb90c258
#
_cell.length_a   1.000
_cell.length_b   1.000
_cell.length_c   1.000
_cell.angle_alpha   90.00
_cell.angle_beta   90.00
_cell.angle_gamma   90.00
#
_symmetry.space_group_name_H-M   'P 1'
#
loop_
_entity.id
_entity.type
_entity.pdbx_description
1 polymer ?
#
loop_
_entity_poly.entity_id
_entity_poly.type
_entity_poly.pdbx_seq_one_letter_code
_entity_poly.pdbx_strand_id
1 'polypeptide(L)'
;GVEFRMNVEVGQDVQMQELLDEYDAVFLGVGTYKYMRAGLENEDAPGVYDALPFLISNTYKVMELEHNQPFIDMAGKKVVVLGGGDTAMDCVRTSIRQGASNVICAYRRDEENMPGSRREVKNAKEEGVKFMFNLQPLGIEVDAYGKVSGVKVVKTALGEPDDAGRRRPEPVE
;
A
#
# COMPACT_ATOMS: atom_id res chain seq x y z
N GLY A 1 -10.72 10.87 -31.67
CA GLY A 1 -9.53 10.19 -31.13
C GLY A 1 -9.09 10.84 -29.83
N VAL A 2 -8.06 10.27 -29.20
CA VAL A 2 -7.45 10.85 -27.99
C VAL A 2 -6.10 11.44 -28.37
N GLU A 3 -5.83 12.68 -27.95
CA GLU A 3 -4.53 13.34 -28.07
C GLU A 3 -3.81 13.27 -26.73
N PHE A 4 -2.53 12.89 -26.75
CA PHE A 4 -1.67 12.87 -25.56
C PHE A 4 -0.69 14.03 -25.65
N ARG A 5 -0.68 14.90 -24.64
CA ARG A 5 0.33 15.95 -24.45
C ARG A 5 1.23 15.54 -23.30
N MET A 6 2.39 14.98 -23.66
CA MET A 6 3.37 14.49 -22.72
C MET A 6 4.33 15.60 -22.26
N ASN A 7 4.94 15.43 -21.09
CA ASN A 7 5.90 16.38 -20.48
C ASN A 7 5.28 17.78 -20.29
N VAL A 8 3.99 17.84 -19.95
CA VAL A 8 3.27 19.08 -19.61
C VAL A 8 2.88 19.02 -18.14
N GLU A 9 3.33 19.99 -17.37
CA GLU A 9 2.99 20.13 -15.96
C GLU A 9 1.90 21.19 -15.78
N VAL A 10 0.71 20.76 -15.32
CA VAL A 10 -0.38 21.67 -15.00
C VAL A 10 -0.02 22.50 -13.78
N GLY A 11 -0.10 23.81 -13.90
CA GLY A 11 0.35 24.76 -12.90
C GLY A 11 1.69 25.42 -13.22
N GLN A 12 2.47 24.85 -14.16
CA GLN A 12 3.70 25.45 -14.68
C GLN A 12 3.58 25.76 -16.19
N ASP A 13 3.40 24.73 -17.01
CA ASP A 13 3.36 24.85 -18.47
C ASP A 13 1.98 25.25 -18.99
N VAL A 14 0.92 24.86 -18.30
CA VAL A 14 -0.46 25.24 -18.56
C VAL A 14 -1.20 25.46 -17.25
N GLN A 15 -1.98 26.54 -17.18
CA GLN A 15 -2.77 26.83 -15.98
C GLN A 15 -4.11 26.09 -16.01
N MET A 16 -4.64 25.72 -14.85
CA MET A 16 -5.94 25.09 -14.73
C MET A 16 -7.05 25.96 -15.35
N GLN A 17 -6.95 27.28 -15.20
CA GLN A 17 -7.93 28.20 -15.75
C GLN A 17 -7.96 28.17 -17.30
N GLU A 18 -6.81 28.04 -17.93
CA GLU A 18 -6.71 27.92 -19.38
C GLU A 18 -7.43 26.65 -19.87
N LEU A 19 -7.27 25.53 -19.14
CA LEU A 19 -7.99 24.30 -19.46
C LEU A 19 -9.51 24.44 -19.27
N LEU A 20 -9.96 25.14 -18.24
CA LEU A 20 -11.38 25.39 -17.99
C LEU A 20 -12.00 26.35 -19.00
N ASP A 21 -11.21 27.24 -19.58
CA ASP A 21 -11.67 28.18 -20.63
C ASP A 21 -11.68 27.56 -22.03
N GLU A 22 -10.75 26.58 -22.28
CA GLU A 22 -10.60 25.93 -23.59
C GLU A 22 -11.55 24.74 -23.79
N TYR A 23 -11.87 23.98 -22.69
CA TYR A 23 -12.63 22.73 -22.77
C TYR A 23 -13.96 22.80 -22.03
N ASP A 24 -14.98 22.11 -22.56
CA ASP A 24 -16.31 22.00 -21.94
C ASP A 24 -16.29 21.27 -20.58
N ALA A 25 -15.30 20.39 -20.35
CA ALA A 25 -15.11 19.67 -19.10
C ALA A 25 -13.64 19.26 -18.90
N VAL A 26 -13.18 19.30 -17.66
CA VAL A 26 -11.84 18.85 -17.27
C VAL A 26 -11.98 17.70 -16.26
N PHE A 27 -11.40 16.54 -16.58
CA PHE A 27 -11.31 15.40 -15.67
C PHE A 27 -9.96 15.38 -14.98
N LEU A 28 -9.96 15.38 -13.63
CA LEU A 28 -8.75 15.32 -12.82
C LEU A 28 -8.47 13.88 -12.41
N GLY A 29 -7.51 13.26 -13.06
CA GLY A 29 -7.07 11.88 -12.80
C GLY A 29 -5.62 11.82 -12.29
N VAL A 30 -5.24 12.74 -11.39
CA VAL A 30 -3.84 12.97 -10.98
C VAL A 30 -3.30 11.96 -9.96
N GLY A 31 -4.13 11.07 -9.42
CA GLY A 31 -3.74 10.12 -8.38
C GLY A 31 -3.42 10.77 -7.03
N THR A 32 -2.92 9.96 -6.11
CA THR A 32 -2.47 10.39 -4.77
C THR A 32 -1.07 9.87 -4.51
N TYR A 33 -0.10 10.77 -4.34
CA TYR A 33 1.31 10.42 -4.14
C TYR A 33 1.79 10.63 -2.70
N LYS A 34 0.93 11.17 -1.81
CA LYS A 34 1.22 11.25 -0.38
C LYS A 34 0.62 10.03 0.31
N TYR A 35 1.49 9.21 0.89
CA TYR A 35 1.09 8.11 1.75
C TYR A 35 0.77 8.62 3.16
N MET A 36 -0.16 7.95 3.83
CA MET A 36 -0.45 8.20 5.24
C MET A 36 0.39 7.25 6.09
N ARG A 37 1.14 7.82 7.02
CA ARG A 37 1.88 7.05 8.02
C ARG A 37 0.91 6.48 9.05
N ALA A 38 1.25 5.30 9.56
CA ALA A 38 0.45 4.65 10.59
C ALA A 38 0.74 5.22 11.99
N GLY A 39 1.83 5.97 12.16
CA GLY A 39 2.26 6.52 13.44
C GLY A 39 2.76 5.45 14.41
N LEU A 40 3.32 4.38 13.89
CA LEU A 40 3.83 3.27 14.67
C LEU A 40 5.23 3.59 15.20
N GLU A 41 5.52 3.08 16.39
CA GLU A 41 6.89 3.10 16.91
C GLU A 41 7.84 2.38 15.94
N ASN A 42 9.01 2.96 15.68
CA ASN A 42 10.04 2.47 14.74
C ASN A 42 9.57 2.35 13.28
N GLU A 43 8.57 3.09 12.85
CA GLU A 43 8.05 3.08 11.47
C GLU A 43 9.11 3.50 10.42
N ASP A 44 10.18 4.20 10.85
CA ASP A 44 11.32 4.60 10.01
C ASP A 44 12.50 3.62 10.05
N ALA A 45 12.36 2.46 10.71
CA ALA A 45 13.45 1.52 10.86
C ALA A 45 13.89 0.93 9.51
N PRO A 46 15.19 0.67 9.32
CA PRO A 46 15.69 -0.03 8.14
C PRO A 46 14.97 -1.35 7.90
N GLY A 47 14.41 -1.52 6.70
CA GLY A 47 13.59 -2.67 6.32
C GLY A 47 12.09 -2.41 6.41
N VAL A 48 11.66 -1.24 6.87
CA VAL A 48 10.30 -0.74 6.72
C VAL A 48 10.24 0.14 5.48
N TYR A 49 9.23 -0.04 4.66
CA TYR A 49 9.08 0.66 3.38
C TYR A 49 7.65 1.14 3.19
N ASP A 50 7.51 2.31 2.61
CA ASP A 50 6.22 2.79 2.14
C ASP A 50 5.81 2.09 0.85
N ALA A 51 4.50 1.90 0.65
CA ALA A 51 3.95 1.15 -0.46
C ALA A 51 4.32 1.74 -1.83
N LEU A 52 4.14 3.05 -2.03
CA LEU A 52 4.36 3.67 -3.34
C LEU A 52 5.83 3.62 -3.78
N PRO A 53 6.84 3.99 -2.95
CA PRO A 53 8.23 3.80 -3.30
C PRO A 53 8.58 2.35 -3.68
N PHE A 54 8.04 1.38 -2.96
CA PHE A 54 8.22 -0.04 -3.27
C PHE A 54 7.65 -0.40 -4.65
N LEU A 55 6.38 -0.06 -4.92
CA LEU A 55 5.72 -0.37 -6.19
C LEU A 55 6.33 0.37 -7.37
N ILE A 56 6.69 1.65 -7.19
CA ILE A 56 7.36 2.46 -8.21
C ILE A 56 8.73 1.86 -8.55
N SER A 57 9.55 1.54 -7.55
CA SER A 57 10.87 0.94 -7.79
C SER A 57 10.77 -0.39 -8.54
N ASN A 58 9.75 -1.21 -8.22
CA ASN A 58 9.48 -2.45 -8.95
C ASN A 58 9.07 -2.19 -10.41
N THR A 59 8.19 -1.21 -10.65
CA THR A 59 7.76 -0.85 -12.01
C THR A 59 8.95 -0.43 -12.87
N TYR A 60 9.79 0.46 -12.37
CA TYR A 60 10.99 0.88 -13.09
C TYR A 60 11.92 -0.31 -13.39
N LYS A 61 12.10 -1.20 -12.42
CA LYS A 61 12.94 -2.40 -12.60
C LYS A 61 12.39 -3.34 -13.67
N VAL A 62 11.08 -3.62 -13.65
CA VAL A 62 10.43 -4.55 -14.60
C VAL A 62 10.36 -3.96 -16.00
N MET A 63 10.19 -2.65 -16.11
CA MET A 63 10.14 -1.95 -17.40
C MET A 63 11.52 -1.51 -17.93
N GLU A 64 12.60 -1.85 -17.20
CA GLU A 64 13.98 -1.47 -17.55
C GLU A 64 14.16 0.05 -17.76
N LEU A 65 13.42 0.86 -16.97
CA LEU A 65 13.50 2.31 -17.02
C LEU A 65 14.59 2.84 -16.07
N GLU A 66 15.29 3.88 -16.51
CA GLU A 66 16.23 4.59 -15.65
C GLU A 66 15.50 5.37 -14.55
N HIS A 67 16.00 5.29 -13.33
CA HIS A 67 15.49 6.08 -12.20
C HIS A 67 16.55 6.21 -11.09
N ASN A 68 16.36 7.24 -10.25
CA ASN A 68 17.32 7.59 -9.20
C ASN A 68 17.06 6.91 -7.85
N GLN A 69 15.97 6.14 -7.71
CA GLN A 69 15.63 5.46 -6.47
C GLN A 69 16.18 4.03 -6.47
N PRO A 70 16.75 3.54 -5.34
CA PRO A 70 17.23 2.17 -5.25
C PRO A 70 16.06 1.18 -5.38
N PHE A 71 16.30 0.08 -6.06
CA PHE A 71 15.34 -1.02 -6.12
C PHE A 71 15.17 -1.65 -4.73
N ILE A 72 13.91 -1.81 -4.32
CA ILE A 72 13.56 -2.46 -3.06
C ILE A 72 13.31 -3.94 -3.34
N ASP A 73 14.32 -4.77 -3.06
CA ASP A 73 14.32 -6.20 -3.34
C ASP A 73 13.72 -7.01 -2.19
N MET A 74 12.71 -7.84 -2.49
CA MET A 74 12.05 -8.74 -1.55
C MET A 74 12.43 -10.22 -1.75
N ALA A 75 13.30 -10.55 -2.70
CA ALA A 75 13.70 -11.94 -2.97
C ALA A 75 14.23 -12.64 -1.70
N GLY A 76 13.69 -13.82 -1.39
CA GLY A 76 14.04 -14.62 -0.22
C GLY A 76 13.62 -14.07 1.14
N LYS A 77 13.03 -12.88 1.22
CA LYS A 77 12.65 -12.23 2.48
C LYS A 77 11.28 -12.69 2.98
N LYS A 78 11.07 -12.55 4.28
CA LYS A 78 9.74 -12.62 4.90
C LYS A 78 9.17 -11.21 4.92
N VAL A 79 8.00 -11.04 4.34
CA VAL A 79 7.35 -9.73 4.14
C VAL A 79 6.03 -9.69 4.90
N VAL A 80 5.79 -8.62 5.62
CA VAL A 80 4.49 -8.31 6.22
C VAL A 80 4.00 -7.00 5.63
N VAL A 81 2.81 -7.01 5.03
CA VAL A 81 2.13 -5.83 4.54
C VAL A 81 0.99 -5.47 5.49
N LEU A 82 1.01 -4.25 6.00
CA LEU A 82 0.00 -3.72 6.91
C LEU A 82 -1.06 -2.96 6.11
N GLY A 83 -2.25 -3.52 6.01
CA GLY A 83 -3.36 -2.89 5.30
C GLY A 83 -4.24 -3.88 4.56
N GLY A 84 -5.38 -3.41 4.04
CA GLY A 84 -6.37 -4.26 3.37
C GLY A 84 -6.99 -3.62 2.11
N GLY A 85 -6.42 -2.51 1.61
CA GLY A 85 -6.84 -1.87 0.36
C GLY A 85 -6.13 -2.42 -0.87
N ASP A 86 -6.50 -1.93 -2.05
CA ASP A 86 -5.91 -2.37 -3.32
C ASP A 86 -4.39 -2.15 -3.37
N THR A 87 -3.89 -1.05 -2.83
CA THR A 87 -2.44 -0.81 -2.71
C THR A 87 -1.73 -1.91 -1.90
N ALA A 88 -2.37 -2.41 -0.83
CA ALA A 88 -1.81 -3.53 -0.06
C ALA A 88 -1.82 -4.82 -0.89
N MET A 89 -2.86 -5.06 -1.71
CA MET A 89 -2.93 -6.19 -2.63
C MET A 89 -1.81 -6.11 -3.68
N ASP A 90 -1.55 -4.94 -4.21
CA ASP A 90 -0.42 -4.72 -5.14
C ASP A 90 0.92 -5.03 -4.45
N CYS A 91 1.13 -4.57 -3.21
CA CYS A 91 2.36 -4.83 -2.46
C CYS A 91 2.58 -6.32 -2.17
N VAL A 92 1.56 -7.04 -1.69
CA VAL A 92 1.72 -8.48 -1.38
C VAL A 92 1.98 -9.29 -2.64
N ARG A 93 1.27 -9.02 -3.73
CA ARG A 93 1.45 -9.73 -5.01
C ARG A 93 2.80 -9.41 -5.65
N THR A 94 3.21 -8.14 -5.62
CA THR A 94 4.55 -7.74 -6.08
C THR A 94 5.63 -8.44 -5.27
N SER A 95 5.50 -8.54 -3.94
CA SER A 95 6.46 -9.26 -3.09
C SER A 95 6.55 -10.75 -3.45
N ILE A 96 5.42 -11.43 -3.70
CA ILE A 96 5.41 -12.82 -4.18
C ILE A 96 6.17 -12.94 -5.52
N ARG A 97 5.89 -12.07 -6.47
CA ARG A 97 6.49 -12.07 -7.81
C ARG A 97 7.96 -11.76 -7.82
N GLN A 98 8.44 -10.99 -6.84
CA GLN A 98 9.87 -10.79 -6.59
C GLN A 98 10.56 -12.00 -5.94
N GLY A 99 9.82 -13.05 -5.54
CA GLY A 99 10.38 -14.25 -4.93
C GLY A 99 10.56 -14.16 -3.41
N ALA A 100 9.73 -13.39 -2.72
CA ALA A 100 9.72 -13.40 -1.26
C ALA A 100 9.40 -14.81 -0.72
N SER A 101 10.10 -15.24 0.34
CA SER A 101 9.96 -16.60 0.90
C SER A 101 8.66 -16.80 1.70
N ASN A 102 8.08 -15.73 2.20
CA ASN A 102 6.78 -15.74 2.89
C ASN A 102 6.20 -14.33 2.85
N VAL A 103 4.93 -14.21 2.46
CA VAL A 103 4.23 -12.91 2.41
C VAL A 103 2.95 -13.00 3.24
N ILE A 104 2.82 -12.08 4.19
CA ILE A 104 1.66 -11.97 5.08
C ILE A 104 1.00 -10.61 4.84
N CYS A 105 -0.31 -10.62 4.62
CA CYS A 105 -1.17 -9.45 4.67
C CYS A 105 -1.83 -9.39 6.04
N ALA A 106 -1.46 -8.43 6.89
CA ALA A 106 -2.06 -8.24 8.19
C ALA A 106 -3.06 -7.09 8.17
N TYR A 107 -4.31 -7.39 8.53
CA TYR A 107 -5.40 -6.43 8.48
C TYR A 107 -6.16 -6.36 9.81
N ARG A 108 -6.48 -5.13 10.23
CA ARG A 108 -7.09 -4.87 11.55
C ARG A 108 -8.58 -5.20 11.67
N ARG A 109 -9.26 -5.57 10.58
CA ARG A 109 -10.64 -6.06 10.55
C ARG A 109 -10.67 -7.46 9.96
N ASP A 110 -11.86 -7.99 9.80
CA ASP A 110 -12.10 -9.26 9.09
C ASP A 110 -12.03 -9.11 7.56
N GLU A 111 -12.14 -10.21 6.88
CA GLU A 111 -12.10 -10.27 5.42
C GLU A 111 -13.27 -9.54 4.75
N GLU A 112 -14.47 -9.59 5.35
CA GLU A 112 -15.67 -8.98 4.79
C GLU A 112 -15.55 -7.45 4.74
N ASN A 113 -14.83 -6.88 5.70
CA ASN A 113 -14.60 -5.45 5.84
C ASN A 113 -13.31 -4.96 5.16
N MET A 114 -12.66 -5.79 4.34
CA MET A 114 -11.53 -5.32 3.53
C MET A 114 -12.01 -4.33 2.46
N PRO A 115 -11.38 -3.14 2.34
CA PRO A 115 -11.73 -2.17 1.31
C PRO A 115 -11.20 -2.53 -0.08
N GLY A 116 -10.24 -3.45 -0.17
CA GLY A 116 -9.68 -3.92 -1.43
C GLY A 116 -10.69 -4.72 -2.25
N SER A 117 -10.53 -4.70 -3.56
CA SER A 117 -11.34 -5.45 -4.51
C SER A 117 -11.33 -6.94 -4.18
N ARG A 118 -12.50 -7.56 -4.13
CA ARG A 118 -12.67 -9.00 -3.90
C ARG A 118 -11.85 -9.84 -4.88
N ARG A 119 -11.74 -9.38 -6.11
CA ARG A 119 -10.94 -10.01 -7.16
C ARG A 119 -9.46 -10.00 -6.80
N GLU A 120 -8.94 -8.85 -6.35
CA GLU A 120 -7.52 -8.73 -6.00
C GLU A 120 -7.16 -9.53 -4.74
N VAL A 121 -8.06 -9.58 -3.75
CA VAL A 121 -7.89 -10.45 -2.57
C VAL A 121 -7.86 -11.93 -2.98
N LYS A 122 -8.75 -12.36 -3.88
CA LYS A 122 -8.75 -13.73 -4.41
C LYS A 122 -7.44 -14.05 -5.14
N ASN A 123 -7.02 -13.17 -6.06
CA ASN A 123 -5.78 -13.34 -6.80
C ASN A 123 -4.56 -13.44 -5.84
N ALA A 124 -4.50 -12.60 -4.82
CA ALA A 124 -3.42 -12.64 -3.82
C ALA A 124 -3.37 -13.98 -3.06
N LYS A 125 -4.54 -14.54 -2.69
CA LYS A 125 -4.63 -15.86 -2.06
C LYS A 125 -4.16 -16.96 -2.99
N GLU A 126 -4.56 -16.93 -4.25
CA GLU A 126 -4.15 -17.90 -5.28
C GLU A 126 -2.64 -17.84 -5.56
N GLU A 127 -2.02 -16.66 -5.46
CA GLU A 127 -0.58 -16.46 -5.56
C GLU A 127 0.19 -16.88 -4.30
N GLY A 128 -0.49 -17.29 -3.21
CA GLY A 128 0.12 -17.86 -2.00
C GLY A 128 0.33 -16.86 -0.86
N VAL A 129 -0.29 -15.67 -0.92
CA VAL A 129 -0.29 -14.71 0.20
C VAL A 129 -1.08 -15.26 1.38
N LYS A 130 -0.51 -15.17 2.58
CA LYS A 130 -1.19 -15.52 3.83
C LYS A 130 -1.89 -14.28 4.39
N PHE A 131 -3.17 -14.40 4.68
CA PHE A 131 -3.94 -13.34 5.32
C PHE A 131 -4.08 -13.58 6.83
N MET A 132 -3.85 -12.54 7.59
CA MET A 132 -4.06 -12.52 9.03
C MET A 132 -5.01 -11.36 9.36
N PHE A 133 -6.23 -11.71 9.72
CA PHE A 133 -7.29 -10.76 10.02
C PHE A 133 -7.38 -10.45 11.50
N ASN A 134 -8.08 -9.36 11.82
CA ASN A 134 -8.32 -8.91 13.19
C ASN A 134 -7.03 -8.68 13.98
N LEU A 135 -6.01 -8.13 13.32
CA LEU A 135 -4.73 -7.78 13.90
C LEU A 135 -4.42 -6.31 13.68
N GLN A 136 -4.46 -5.52 14.75
CA GLN A 136 -4.06 -4.12 14.71
C GLN A 136 -2.58 -3.99 15.06
N PRO A 137 -1.76 -3.35 14.20
CA PRO A 137 -0.38 -3.09 14.53
C PRO A 137 -0.27 -2.07 15.68
N LEU A 138 0.68 -2.30 16.59
CA LEU A 138 1.01 -1.43 17.71
C LEU A 138 2.38 -0.77 17.53
N GLY A 139 3.32 -1.42 16.84
CA GLY A 139 4.67 -0.92 16.63
C GLY A 139 5.49 -1.90 15.79
N ILE A 140 6.63 -1.42 15.34
CA ILE A 140 7.63 -2.21 14.63
C ILE A 140 8.70 -2.64 15.64
N GLU A 141 8.97 -3.94 15.69
CA GLU A 141 10.08 -4.47 16.48
C GLU A 141 11.38 -4.39 15.69
N VAL A 142 12.44 -4.02 16.36
CA VAL A 142 13.78 -3.94 15.78
C VAL A 142 14.75 -4.85 16.52
N ASP A 143 15.75 -5.32 15.80
CA ASP A 143 16.86 -6.10 16.37
C ASP A 143 17.90 -5.18 17.07
N ALA A 144 18.96 -5.79 17.59
CA ALA A 144 20.06 -5.08 18.26
C ALA A 144 20.78 -4.06 17.36
N TYR A 145 20.57 -4.11 16.04
CA TYR A 145 21.16 -3.19 15.05
C TYR A 145 20.16 -2.14 14.58
N GLY A 146 18.96 -2.10 15.17
CA GLY A 146 17.89 -1.16 14.80
C GLY A 146 17.15 -1.53 13.52
N LYS A 147 17.36 -2.72 12.94
CA LYS A 147 16.68 -3.19 11.75
C LYS A 147 15.39 -3.91 12.11
N VAL A 148 14.36 -3.79 11.24
CA VAL A 148 13.08 -4.46 11.44
C VAL A 148 13.28 -5.98 11.66
N SER A 149 12.67 -6.50 12.72
CA SER A 149 12.66 -7.92 13.09
C SER A 149 11.25 -8.49 13.19
N GLY A 150 10.24 -7.64 13.41
CA GLY A 150 8.85 -8.05 13.53
C GLY A 150 7.87 -6.89 13.58
N VAL A 151 6.60 -7.24 13.69
CA VAL A 151 5.51 -6.30 13.94
C VAL A 151 4.76 -6.74 15.19
N LYS A 152 4.66 -5.86 16.16
CA LYS A 152 3.85 -6.06 17.35
C LYS A 152 2.39 -5.78 17.01
N VAL A 153 1.52 -6.73 17.29
CA VAL A 153 0.09 -6.63 16.98
C VAL A 153 -0.76 -6.97 18.19
N VAL A 154 -1.98 -6.45 18.22
CA VAL A 154 -3.04 -6.86 19.16
C VAL A 154 -4.20 -7.44 18.37
N LYS A 155 -4.84 -8.46 18.93
CA LYS A 155 -6.08 -9.00 18.37
C LYS A 155 -7.20 -7.97 18.54
N THR A 156 -8.10 -7.91 17.54
CA THR A 156 -9.24 -7.02 17.55
C THR A 156 -10.54 -7.78 17.30
N ALA A 157 -11.63 -7.23 17.80
CA ALA A 157 -12.99 -7.57 17.37
C ALA A 157 -13.66 -6.33 16.76
N LEU A 158 -14.70 -6.52 15.98
CA LEU A 158 -15.47 -5.41 15.45
C LEU A 158 -16.47 -4.93 16.51
N GLY A 159 -16.35 -3.67 16.91
CA GLY A 159 -17.30 -2.98 17.80
C GLY A 159 -18.65 -2.72 17.12
N GLU A 160 -19.50 -1.96 17.79
CA GLU A 160 -20.79 -1.55 17.25
C GLU A 160 -20.61 -0.62 16.02
N PRO A 161 -21.55 -0.65 15.06
CA PRO A 161 -21.49 0.21 13.89
C PRO A 161 -21.64 1.69 14.29
N ASP A 162 -20.81 2.56 13.70
CA ASP A 162 -20.97 4.01 13.79
C ASP A 162 -22.17 4.50 12.95
N ASP A 163 -22.49 5.82 13.00
CA ASP A 163 -23.60 6.43 12.26
C ASP A 163 -23.55 6.21 10.74
N ALA A 164 -22.37 5.88 10.20
CA ALA A 164 -22.17 5.52 8.80
C ALA A 164 -22.19 3.99 8.57
N GLY A 165 -22.57 3.20 9.57
CA GLY A 165 -22.64 1.74 9.52
C GLY A 165 -21.27 1.05 9.56
N ARG A 166 -20.17 1.76 9.87
CA ARG A 166 -18.83 1.21 9.91
C ARG A 166 -18.49 0.72 11.32
N ARG A 167 -18.04 -0.51 11.41
CA ARG A 167 -17.56 -1.10 12.67
C ARG A 167 -16.08 -0.81 12.86
N ARG A 168 -15.72 -0.22 13.99
CA ARG A 168 -14.32 0.04 14.34
C ARG A 168 -13.70 -1.20 14.98
N PRO A 169 -12.42 -1.51 14.68
CA PRO A 169 -11.72 -2.57 15.38
C PRO A 169 -11.41 -2.11 16.81
N GLU A 170 -11.74 -2.93 17.77
CA GLU A 170 -11.48 -2.73 19.20
C GLU A 170 -10.56 -3.84 19.69
N PRO A 171 -9.50 -3.54 20.48
CA PRO A 171 -8.65 -4.56 21.06
C PRO A 171 -9.47 -5.53 21.92
N VAL A 172 -9.14 -6.82 21.82
CA VAL A 172 -9.68 -7.87 22.69
C VAL A 172 -8.54 -8.44 23.54
N GLU A 173 -8.84 -8.75 24.80
CA GLU A 173 -7.89 -9.35 25.74
C GLU A 173 -7.52 -10.79 25.37
#